data_34f7d9eaab65b497756bd79456b2ddd1
#
_entry.id   34f7d9eaab65b497756bd79456b2ddd1
#
_cell.length_a   1.000
_cell.length_b   1.000
_cell.length_c   1.000
_cell.angle_alpha   90.00
_cell.angle_beta   90.00
_cell.angle_gamma   90.00
#
_symmetry.space_group_name_H-M   'P 1'
#
loop_
_entity.id
_entity.type
_entity.pdbx_description
1 polymer ?
#
loop_
_entity_poly.entity_id
_entity_poly.type
_entity_poly.pdbx_seq_one_letter_code
_entity_poly.pdbx_strand_id
1 'polypeptide(L)'
;MSATARKYLAKQSSELFTTQQQISTGLRIQRPSDDPAAIRRSLIQKDRVDRLEAHEVSISHVKSRLEQAHVHLRDINSLLTTAKQLALQSQNVTDDNERTAIATQLDGLLQQMTSAANASDESGYLFSGTAANTQPFPGTLDSSGQTVYAGTPDSTGLYIAGDVERQGLLPGDMVFQSAAREPTVVVGKSGATSGTGTDTAVGSK
;
A
#
# COMPACT_ATOMS: atom_id res chain seq x y z
N MET A 1 -7.33 -49.82 58.82
CA MET A 1 -6.52 -48.93 58.03
C MET A 1 -6.65 -47.52 58.61
N SER A 2 -5.54 -46.88 58.97
CA SER A 2 -5.57 -45.53 59.55
C SER A 2 -6.02 -44.46 58.54
N ALA A 3 -6.68 -43.40 58.98
CA ALA A 3 -7.17 -42.32 58.14
C ALA A 3 -6.02 -41.71 57.31
N THR A 4 -4.79 -41.74 57.86
CA THR A 4 -3.55 -41.30 57.18
C THR A 4 -3.18 -42.15 55.97
N ALA A 5 -3.33 -43.48 56.07
CA ALA A 5 -3.01 -44.39 54.94
C ALA A 5 -4.00 -44.21 53.79
N ARG A 6 -5.29 -44.00 54.05
CA ARG A 6 -6.31 -43.72 53.01
C ARG A 6 -6.03 -42.39 52.32
N LYS A 7 -5.65 -41.34 53.06
CA LYS A 7 -5.30 -40.04 52.48
C LYS A 7 -4.05 -40.11 51.59
N TYR A 8 -3.05 -40.93 51.98
CA TYR A 8 -1.83 -41.12 51.19
C TYR A 8 -2.11 -41.90 49.87
N LEU A 9 -2.92 -42.97 49.96
CA LEU A 9 -3.33 -43.75 48.76
C LEU A 9 -4.17 -42.89 47.79
N ALA A 10 -5.11 -42.07 48.32
CA ALA A 10 -5.92 -41.21 47.47
C ALA A 10 -5.06 -40.16 46.74
N LYS A 11 -4.03 -39.60 47.45
CA LYS A 11 -3.08 -38.67 46.84
C LYS A 11 -2.25 -39.31 45.73
N GLN A 12 -1.69 -40.50 45.97
CA GLN A 12 -0.92 -41.21 44.94
C GLN A 12 -1.76 -41.62 43.71
N SER A 13 -3.01 -42.06 43.94
CA SER A 13 -3.92 -42.40 42.85
C SER A 13 -4.23 -41.17 41.99
N SER A 14 -4.44 -39.98 42.61
CA SER A 14 -4.65 -38.74 41.89
C SER A 14 -3.43 -38.30 41.09
N GLU A 15 -2.21 -38.44 41.66
CA GLU A 15 -0.96 -38.10 40.97
C GLU A 15 -0.70 -39.03 39.76
N LEU A 16 -0.96 -40.33 39.93
CA LEU A 16 -0.86 -41.32 38.82
C LEU A 16 -1.86 -40.99 37.70
N PHE A 17 -3.11 -40.66 38.03
CA PHE A 17 -4.12 -40.30 37.06
C PHE A 17 -3.71 -39.05 36.28
N THR A 18 -3.23 -38.01 36.98
CA THR A 18 -2.73 -36.78 36.35
C THR A 18 -1.55 -37.05 35.41
N THR A 19 -0.61 -37.87 35.83
CA THR A 19 0.55 -38.25 35.02
C THR A 19 0.16 -39.06 33.79
N GLN A 20 -0.75 -40.04 33.91
CA GLN A 20 -1.29 -40.76 32.77
C GLN A 20 -2.00 -39.85 31.77
N GLN A 21 -2.75 -38.88 32.27
CA GLN A 21 -3.45 -37.94 31.44
C GLN A 21 -2.46 -37.01 30.70
N GLN A 22 -1.39 -36.56 31.38
CA GLN A 22 -0.31 -35.76 30.75
C GLN A 22 0.42 -36.56 29.66
N ILE A 23 0.70 -37.85 29.88
CA ILE A 23 1.34 -38.72 28.90
C ILE A 23 0.41 -38.94 27.69
N SER A 24 -0.86 -39.20 27.94
CA SER A 24 -1.84 -39.46 26.87
C SER A 24 -2.09 -38.22 25.99
N THR A 25 -2.12 -37.01 26.57
CA THR A 25 -2.39 -35.77 25.85
C THR A 25 -1.13 -35.06 25.35
N GLY A 26 0.06 -35.42 25.86
CA GLY A 26 1.30 -34.70 25.62
C GLY A 26 1.37 -33.31 26.24
N LEU A 27 0.35 -32.92 27.01
CA LEU A 27 0.24 -31.58 27.62
C LEU A 27 0.50 -31.64 29.12
N ARG A 28 1.45 -30.86 29.62
CA ARG A 28 1.75 -30.74 31.05
C ARG A 28 0.65 -30.03 31.85
N ILE A 29 -0.02 -29.06 31.21
CA ILE A 29 -1.06 -28.21 31.81
C ILE A 29 -2.34 -28.43 30.99
N GLN A 30 -3.40 -28.89 31.64
CA GLN A 30 -4.67 -29.16 31.01
C GLN A 30 -5.77 -28.21 31.46
N ARG A 31 -5.66 -27.70 32.68
CA ARG A 31 -6.62 -26.78 33.27
C ARG A 31 -5.93 -25.50 33.72
N PRO A 32 -6.59 -24.35 33.59
CA PRO A 32 -6.06 -23.08 34.09
C PRO A 32 -5.66 -23.10 35.59
N SER A 33 -6.29 -23.99 36.37
CA SER A 33 -5.99 -24.20 37.78
C SER A 33 -4.68 -24.92 38.05
N ASP A 34 -4.15 -25.67 37.08
CA ASP A 34 -2.93 -26.49 37.28
C ASP A 34 -1.67 -25.63 37.43
N ASP A 35 -1.57 -24.57 36.61
CA ASP A 35 -0.48 -23.59 36.69
C ASP A 35 -0.97 -22.23 36.15
N PRO A 36 -1.58 -21.39 36.99
CA PRO A 36 -2.12 -20.09 36.57
C PRO A 36 -1.06 -19.14 36.01
N ALA A 37 0.20 -19.26 36.48
CA ALA A 37 1.29 -18.42 36.01
C ALA A 37 1.76 -18.82 34.61
N ALA A 38 1.82 -20.13 34.32
CA ALA A 38 2.17 -20.64 32.99
C ALA A 38 1.06 -20.34 31.97
N ILE A 39 -0.21 -20.52 32.35
CA ILE A 39 -1.35 -20.17 31.50
C ILE A 39 -1.34 -18.68 31.14
N ARG A 40 -1.10 -17.81 32.11
CA ARG A 40 -1.01 -16.36 31.87
C ARG A 40 0.09 -16.02 30.88
N ARG A 41 1.28 -16.64 31.02
CA ARG A 41 2.39 -16.48 30.07
C ARG A 41 2.02 -17.02 28.67
N SER A 42 1.36 -18.17 28.60
CA SER A 42 0.90 -18.75 27.33
C SER A 42 -0.10 -17.85 26.61
N LEU A 43 -1.07 -17.28 27.34
CA LEU A 43 -2.04 -16.35 26.77
C LEU A 43 -1.39 -15.07 26.24
N ILE A 44 -0.41 -14.51 26.97
CA ILE A 44 0.34 -13.35 26.49
C ILE A 44 1.12 -13.68 25.22
N GLN A 45 1.74 -14.85 25.16
CA GLN A 45 2.46 -15.26 23.95
C GLN A 45 1.51 -15.53 22.78
N LYS A 46 0.35 -16.14 23.05
CA LYS A 46 -0.67 -16.36 22.02
C LYS A 46 -1.20 -15.03 21.47
N ASP A 47 -1.56 -14.08 22.32
CA ASP A 47 -1.97 -12.74 21.90
C ASP A 47 -0.90 -12.06 21.03
N ARG A 48 0.38 -12.26 21.37
CA ARG A 48 1.48 -11.75 20.57
C ARG A 48 1.58 -12.43 19.18
N VAL A 49 1.37 -13.73 19.12
CA VAL A 49 1.34 -14.48 17.85
C VAL A 49 0.15 -14.02 17.02
N ASP A 50 -1.04 -13.96 17.59
CA ASP A 50 -2.26 -13.53 16.91
C ASP A 50 -2.10 -12.12 16.30
N ARG A 51 -1.42 -11.20 17.01
CA ARG A 51 -1.08 -9.86 16.47
C ARG A 51 -0.08 -9.92 15.33
N LEU A 52 0.95 -10.75 15.43
CA LEU A 52 1.93 -10.90 14.35
C LEU A 52 1.29 -11.49 13.08
N GLU A 53 0.41 -12.46 13.22
CA GLU A 53 -0.36 -13.02 12.11
C GLU A 53 -1.26 -11.97 11.47
N ALA A 54 -1.95 -11.14 12.26
CA ALA A 54 -2.73 -10.01 11.74
C ALA A 54 -1.87 -8.99 10.98
N HIS A 55 -0.68 -8.70 11.47
CA HIS A 55 0.27 -7.83 10.77
C HIS A 55 0.76 -8.45 9.46
N GLU A 56 1.04 -9.75 9.43
CA GLU A 56 1.45 -10.47 8.21
C GLU A 56 0.39 -10.40 7.13
N VAL A 57 -0.88 -10.62 7.49
CA VAL A 57 -2.01 -10.48 6.56
C VAL A 57 -2.10 -9.04 6.03
N SER A 58 -1.98 -8.04 6.90
CA SER A 58 -2.02 -6.63 6.50
C SER A 58 -0.87 -6.26 5.56
N ILE A 59 0.35 -6.71 5.84
CA ILE A 59 1.53 -6.50 4.98
C ILE A 59 1.32 -7.16 3.61
N SER A 60 0.81 -8.40 3.59
CA SER A 60 0.54 -9.14 2.35
C SER A 60 -0.49 -8.40 1.48
N HIS A 61 -1.55 -7.88 2.10
CA HIS A 61 -2.57 -7.10 1.41
C HIS A 61 -1.98 -5.81 0.79
N VAL A 62 -1.22 -5.03 1.57
CA VAL A 62 -0.60 -3.80 1.05
C VAL A 62 0.43 -4.10 -0.04
N LYS A 63 1.20 -5.19 0.10
CA LYS A 63 2.14 -5.65 -0.93
C LYS A 63 1.41 -5.94 -2.24
N SER A 64 0.29 -6.67 -2.21
CA SER A 64 -0.53 -6.94 -3.40
C SER A 64 -1.01 -5.65 -4.06
N ARG A 65 -1.50 -4.68 -3.27
CA ARG A 65 -1.93 -3.37 -3.79
C ARG A 65 -0.79 -2.58 -4.42
N LEU A 66 0.39 -2.61 -3.82
CA LEU A 66 1.59 -1.95 -4.38
C LEU A 66 2.03 -2.60 -5.69
N GLU A 67 1.95 -3.92 -5.79
CA GLU A 67 2.25 -4.64 -7.04
C GLU A 67 1.27 -4.26 -8.15
N GLN A 68 -0.04 -4.17 -7.84
CA GLN A 68 -1.05 -3.70 -8.80
C GLN A 68 -0.80 -2.24 -9.21
N ALA A 69 -0.55 -1.34 -8.25
CA ALA A 69 -0.22 0.05 -8.54
C ALA A 69 1.01 0.16 -9.44
N HIS A 70 2.04 -0.66 -9.18
CA HIS A 70 3.24 -0.71 -10.02
C HIS A 70 2.95 -1.12 -11.46
N VAL A 71 2.07 -2.10 -11.68
CA VAL A 71 1.64 -2.50 -13.03
C VAL A 71 0.98 -1.32 -13.75
N HIS A 72 0.00 -0.66 -13.12
CA HIS A 72 -0.68 0.48 -13.71
C HIS A 72 0.25 1.66 -13.99
N LEU A 73 1.23 1.92 -13.12
CA LEU A 73 2.24 2.96 -13.35
C LEU A 73 3.16 2.64 -14.54
N ARG A 74 3.50 1.37 -14.73
CA ARG A 74 4.26 0.93 -15.92
C ARG A 74 3.45 1.10 -17.19
N ASP A 75 2.17 0.78 -17.16
CA ASP A 75 1.27 0.95 -18.31
C ASP A 75 1.15 2.43 -18.65
N ILE A 76 0.94 3.32 -17.68
CA ILE A 76 0.90 4.77 -17.87
C ILE A 76 2.22 5.29 -18.47
N ASN A 77 3.37 4.81 -18.00
CA ASN A 77 4.67 5.21 -18.54
C ASN A 77 4.82 4.79 -20.04
N SER A 78 4.33 3.60 -20.40
CA SER A 78 4.29 3.12 -21.78
C SER A 78 3.40 4.01 -22.65
N LEU A 79 2.17 4.32 -22.18
CA LEU A 79 1.24 5.22 -22.85
C LEU A 79 1.83 6.62 -23.02
N LEU A 80 2.51 7.13 -21.99
CA LEU A 80 3.19 8.44 -22.04
C LEU A 80 4.30 8.47 -23.10
N THR A 81 5.05 7.39 -23.19
CA THR A 81 6.10 7.24 -24.23
C THR A 81 5.49 7.27 -25.63
N THR A 82 4.38 6.59 -25.83
CA THR A 82 3.62 6.59 -27.10
C THR A 82 3.06 7.97 -27.40
N ALA A 83 2.46 8.64 -26.42
CA ALA A 83 1.96 10.00 -26.56
C ALA A 83 3.08 10.98 -26.96
N LYS A 84 4.27 10.86 -26.35
CA LYS A 84 5.43 11.67 -26.70
C LYS A 84 5.87 11.43 -28.15
N GLN A 85 5.86 10.19 -28.63
CA GLN A 85 6.18 9.88 -30.03
C GLN A 85 5.19 10.51 -31.01
N LEU A 86 3.88 10.42 -30.73
CA LEU A 86 2.83 11.06 -31.52
C LEU A 86 2.96 12.59 -31.51
N ALA A 87 3.28 13.18 -30.36
CA ALA A 87 3.50 14.62 -30.27
C ALA A 87 4.72 15.07 -31.09
N LEU A 88 5.80 14.29 -31.14
CA LEU A 88 6.94 14.57 -32.01
C LEU A 88 6.60 14.41 -33.50
N GLN A 89 5.81 13.41 -33.84
CA GLN A 89 5.30 13.20 -35.20
C GLN A 89 4.46 14.39 -35.64
N SER A 90 3.56 14.91 -34.80
CA SER A 90 2.67 16.01 -35.11
C SER A 90 3.40 17.31 -35.50
N GLN A 91 4.65 17.51 -35.07
CA GLN A 91 5.45 18.69 -35.40
C GLN A 91 5.81 18.76 -36.91
N ASN A 92 5.88 17.61 -37.57
CA ASN A 92 6.25 17.52 -39.00
C ASN A 92 5.04 17.39 -39.92
N VAL A 93 3.82 17.34 -39.36
CA VAL A 93 2.59 17.19 -40.14
C VAL A 93 2.08 18.55 -40.59
N THR A 94 1.87 18.67 -41.90
CA THR A 94 1.33 19.88 -42.55
C THR A 94 -0.15 19.73 -42.94
N ASP A 95 -0.65 18.51 -43.01
CA ASP A 95 -2.04 18.21 -43.33
C ASP A 95 -2.93 18.25 -42.09
N ASP A 96 -4.04 19.00 -42.14
CA ASP A 96 -4.99 19.17 -41.05
C ASP A 96 -5.74 17.87 -40.72
N ASN A 97 -5.99 16.99 -41.71
CA ASN A 97 -6.63 15.69 -41.49
C ASN A 97 -5.72 14.76 -40.69
N GLU A 98 -4.44 14.72 -41.03
CA GLU A 98 -3.44 13.91 -40.31
C GLU A 98 -3.24 14.45 -38.91
N ARG A 99 -3.22 15.78 -38.72
CA ARG A 99 -3.13 16.44 -37.41
C ARG A 99 -4.35 16.09 -36.53
N THR A 100 -5.56 16.09 -37.13
CA THR A 100 -6.79 15.68 -36.43
C THR A 100 -6.77 14.20 -36.05
N ALA A 101 -6.21 13.33 -36.90
CA ALA A 101 -6.05 11.93 -36.58
C ALA A 101 -5.11 11.70 -35.40
N ILE A 102 -3.99 12.43 -35.33
CA ILE A 102 -3.05 12.38 -34.20
C ILE A 102 -3.71 12.90 -32.93
N ALA A 103 -4.48 13.99 -32.99
CA ALA A 103 -5.21 14.51 -31.83
C ALA A 103 -6.19 13.46 -31.28
N THR A 104 -6.95 12.80 -32.15
CA THR A 104 -7.86 11.71 -31.73
C THR A 104 -7.12 10.54 -31.08
N GLN A 105 -5.92 10.19 -31.57
CA GLN A 105 -5.10 9.16 -30.95
C GLN A 105 -4.60 9.58 -29.57
N LEU A 106 -4.17 10.84 -29.39
CA LEU A 106 -3.75 11.39 -28.11
C LEU A 106 -4.89 11.42 -27.09
N ASP A 107 -6.10 11.78 -27.51
CA ASP A 107 -7.30 11.73 -26.67
C ASP A 107 -7.59 10.29 -26.20
N GLY A 108 -7.45 9.31 -27.10
CA GLY A 108 -7.59 7.91 -26.75
C GLY A 108 -6.54 7.42 -25.74
N LEU A 109 -5.29 7.87 -25.85
CA LEU A 109 -4.24 7.58 -24.88
C LEU A 109 -4.52 8.25 -23.53
N LEU A 110 -5.01 9.50 -23.53
CA LEU A 110 -5.38 10.20 -22.30
C LEU A 110 -6.50 9.48 -21.55
N GLN A 111 -7.52 8.98 -22.27
CA GLN A 111 -8.57 8.17 -21.67
C GLN A 111 -8.03 6.88 -21.04
N GLN A 112 -7.12 6.18 -21.72
CA GLN A 112 -6.49 4.98 -21.19
C GLN A 112 -5.64 5.30 -19.94
N MET A 113 -4.87 6.39 -19.95
CA MET A 113 -4.10 6.83 -18.78
C MET A 113 -5.02 7.18 -17.61
N THR A 114 -6.11 7.90 -17.86
CA THR A 114 -7.11 8.23 -16.82
C THR A 114 -7.76 6.97 -16.26
N SER A 115 -8.06 5.99 -17.10
CA SER A 115 -8.59 4.69 -16.65
C SER A 115 -7.59 3.96 -15.75
N ALA A 116 -6.32 3.92 -16.12
CA ALA A 116 -5.26 3.30 -15.30
C ALA A 116 -5.02 4.06 -13.98
N ALA A 117 -5.13 5.41 -14.00
CA ALA A 117 -5.05 6.23 -12.78
C ALA A 117 -6.27 6.05 -11.86
N ASN A 118 -7.41 5.60 -12.39
CA ASN A 118 -8.61 5.23 -11.65
C ASN A 118 -8.71 3.72 -11.36
N ALA A 119 -7.59 3.00 -11.41
CA ALA A 119 -7.59 1.59 -11.08
C ALA A 119 -8.01 1.34 -9.64
N SER A 120 -8.81 0.29 -9.43
CA SER A 120 -9.37 -0.09 -8.13
C SER A 120 -9.24 -1.59 -7.90
N ASP A 121 -9.22 -1.98 -6.63
CA ASP A 121 -9.31 -3.37 -6.18
C ASP A 121 -10.52 -3.56 -5.26
N GLU A 122 -10.60 -4.70 -4.56
CA GLU A 122 -11.68 -4.98 -3.60
C GLU A 122 -11.73 -3.99 -2.43
N SER A 123 -10.64 -3.29 -2.14
CA SER A 123 -10.51 -2.31 -1.06
C SER A 123 -10.74 -0.87 -1.52
N GLY A 124 -10.96 -0.65 -2.82
CA GLY A 124 -11.21 0.66 -3.41
C GLY A 124 -10.11 1.14 -4.36
N TYR A 125 -10.14 2.42 -4.70
CA TYR A 125 -9.20 3.00 -5.65
C TYR A 125 -7.75 3.01 -5.11
N LEU A 126 -6.80 2.69 -6.00
CA LEU A 126 -5.38 2.57 -5.64
C LEU A 126 -4.73 3.93 -5.38
N PHE A 127 -5.14 4.97 -6.10
CA PHE A 127 -4.52 6.29 -6.09
C PHE A 127 -5.38 7.39 -5.44
N SER A 128 -6.42 7.02 -4.70
CA SER A 128 -7.32 7.98 -4.02
C SER A 128 -6.83 8.48 -2.66
N GLY A 129 -5.64 8.06 -2.23
CA GLY A 129 -5.16 8.31 -0.87
C GLY A 129 -5.98 7.55 0.18
N THR A 130 -6.42 8.23 1.22
CA THR A 130 -7.26 7.64 2.29
C THR A 130 -8.74 7.54 1.91
N ALA A 131 -9.19 8.22 0.83
CA ALA A 131 -10.57 8.22 0.35
C ALA A 131 -10.84 7.04 -0.62
N ALA A 132 -10.68 5.80 -0.16
CA ALA A 132 -10.71 4.60 -0.98
C ALA A 132 -11.93 4.44 -1.91
N ASN A 133 -13.08 4.99 -1.54
CA ASN A 133 -14.33 4.91 -2.31
C ASN A 133 -14.53 6.08 -3.29
N THR A 134 -13.59 7.03 -3.34
CA THR A 134 -13.69 8.21 -4.20
C THR A 134 -12.83 8.01 -5.43
N GLN A 135 -13.42 8.15 -6.62
CA GLN A 135 -12.70 8.08 -7.88
C GLN A 135 -11.65 9.21 -7.94
N PRO A 136 -10.34 8.91 -8.05
CA PRO A 136 -9.29 9.92 -7.95
C PRO A 136 -9.34 10.94 -9.09
N PHE A 137 -9.65 10.53 -10.30
CA PHE A 137 -9.70 11.38 -11.50
C PHE A 137 -11.05 11.24 -12.22
N PRO A 138 -12.09 11.99 -11.80
CA PRO A 138 -13.44 11.87 -12.38
C PRO A 138 -13.56 12.42 -13.81
N GLY A 139 -12.48 12.90 -14.43
CA GLY A 139 -12.48 13.44 -15.77
C GLY A 139 -12.93 14.91 -15.87
N THR A 140 -13.16 15.56 -14.73
CA THR A 140 -13.43 17.01 -14.71
C THR A 140 -12.13 17.78 -14.86
N LEU A 141 -12.18 18.88 -15.62
CA LEU A 141 -11.05 19.80 -15.78
C LEU A 141 -11.29 21.03 -14.91
N ASP A 142 -10.22 21.60 -14.37
CA ASP A 142 -10.25 22.89 -13.70
C ASP A 142 -10.26 24.06 -14.69
N SER A 143 -10.24 25.28 -14.19
CA SER A 143 -10.20 26.50 -15.00
C SER A 143 -8.93 26.67 -15.83
N SER A 144 -7.87 25.93 -15.54
CA SER A 144 -6.61 25.88 -16.28
C SER A 144 -6.54 24.72 -17.29
N GLY A 145 -7.58 23.89 -17.37
CA GLY A 145 -7.65 22.73 -18.25
C GLY A 145 -6.90 21.51 -17.71
N GLN A 146 -6.56 21.50 -16.42
CA GLN A 146 -5.94 20.33 -15.78
C GLN A 146 -7.00 19.41 -15.18
N THR A 147 -6.72 18.12 -15.17
CA THR A 147 -7.61 17.13 -14.54
C THR A 147 -7.64 17.34 -13.04
N VAL A 148 -8.86 17.47 -12.48
CA VAL A 148 -9.05 17.64 -11.04
C VAL A 148 -8.80 16.31 -10.32
N TYR A 149 -7.98 16.35 -9.29
CA TYR A 149 -7.84 15.24 -8.35
C TYR A 149 -8.88 15.34 -7.25
N ALA A 150 -9.70 14.29 -7.08
CA ALA A 150 -10.79 14.24 -6.12
C ALA A 150 -10.48 13.38 -4.87
N GLY A 151 -9.31 12.77 -4.81
CA GLY A 151 -8.84 11.99 -3.65
C GLY A 151 -8.31 12.86 -2.52
N THR A 152 -7.70 12.23 -1.53
CA THR A 152 -7.02 12.92 -0.42
C THR A 152 -5.49 12.94 -0.65
N PRO A 153 -4.78 14.01 -0.25
CA PRO A 153 -3.33 14.10 -0.41
C PRO A 153 -2.54 13.21 0.57
N ASP A 154 -3.24 12.55 1.48
CA ASP A 154 -2.62 11.70 2.49
C ASP A 154 -2.32 10.31 1.93
N SER A 155 -1.09 9.84 2.13
CA SER A 155 -0.73 8.45 1.80
C SER A 155 -1.40 7.48 2.75
N THR A 156 -1.75 6.29 2.26
CA THR A 156 -2.28 5.22 3.10
C THR A 156 -1.18 4.71 4.04
N GLY A 157 -1.38 4.85 5.36
CA GLY A 157 -0.46 4.34 6.36
C GLY A 157 -0.60 2.83 6.56
N LEU A 158 0.51 2.16 6.82
CA LEU A 158 0.56 0.75 7.22
C LEU A 158 1.30 0.62 8.55
N TYR A 159 0.63 0.06 9.56
CA TYR A 159 1.26 -0.28 10.83
C TYR A 159 1.91 -1.67 10.73
N ILE A 160 3.25 -1.74 10.77
CA ILE A 160 4.01 -2.98 10.58
C ILE A 160 4.30 -3.68 11.92
N ALA A 161 4.63 -2.90 12.97
CA ALA A 161 4.89 -3.43 14.30
C ALA A 161 4.69 -2.34 15.35
N GLY A 162 3.80 -2.57 16.31
CA GLY A 162 3.50 -1.59 17.34
C GLY A 162 3.09 -0.24 16.74
N ASP A 163 3.87 0.81 17.01
CA ASP A 163 3.62 2.17 16.53
C ASP A 163 4.42 2.54 15.27
N VAL A 164 5.03 1.57 14.58
CA VAL A 164 5.80 1.85 13.37
C VAL A 164 4.88 1.93 12.17
N GLU A 165 4.52 3.16 11.80
CA GLU A 165 3.79 3.47 10.59
C GLU A 165 4.77 3.58 9.41
N ARG A 166 4.40 2.97 8.27
CA ARG A 166 5.08 3.11 6.98
C ARG A 166 4.08 3.61 5.95
N GLN A 167 4.56 4.44 5.04
CA GLN A 167 3.77 4.85 3.89
C GLN A 167 3.49 3.64 3.01
N GLY A 168 2.21 3.45 2.67
CA GLY A 168 1.74 2.45 1.73
C GLY A 168 1.67 3.03 0.31
N LEU A 169 0.46 3.12 -0.24
CA LEU A 169 0.24 3.71 -1.55
C LEU A 169 0.33 5.24 -1.50
N LEU A 170 1.00 5.80 -2.51
CA LEU A 170 1.05 7.25 -2.71
C LEU A 170 -0.26 7.75 -3.33
N PRO A 171 -0.76 8.92 -2.92
CA PRO A 171 -1.94 9.52 -3.52
C PRO A 171 -1.67 10.01 -4.95
N GLY A 172 -2.72 10.06 -5.76
CA GLY A 172 -2.62 10.35 -7.18
C GLY A 172 -2.15 11.77 -7.52
N ASP A 173 -2.39 12.74 -6.65
CA ASP A 173 -1.86 14.11 -6.81
C ASP A 173 -0.33 14.12 -6.76
N MET A 174 0.26 13.39 -5.83
CA MET A 174 1.72 13.26 -5.71
C MET A 174 2.33 12.50 -6.88
N VAL A 175 1.62 11.50 -7.44
CA VAL A 175 2.13 10.64 -8.51
C VAL A 175 1.96 11.27 -9.89
N PHE A 176 0.81 11.91 -10.17
CA PHE A 176 0.42 12.35 -11.51
C PHE A 176 0.37 13.87 -11.70
N GLN A 177 0.34 14.66 -10.63
CA GLN A 177 0.27 16.11 -10.72
C GLN A 177 1.60 16.77 -10.35
N SER A 178 2.11 17.62 -11.24
CA SER A 178 3.40 18.31 -11.07
C SER A 178 3.42 19.32 -9.91
N ALA A 179 2.26 19.74 -9.38
CA ALA A 179 2.15 20.66 -8.25
C ALA A 179 2.76 20.13 -6.95
N ALA A 180 2.85 18.79 -6.80
CA ALA A 180 3.47 18.14 -5.65
C ALA A 180 4.99 17.92 -5.81
N ARG A 181 5.56 18.26 -6.98
CA ARG A 181 6.99 18.12 -7.23
C ARG A 181 7.74 19.32 -6.66
N GLU A 182 8.73 19.07 -5.83
CA GLU A 182 9.68 20.13 -5.43
C GLU A 182 10.41 20.72 -6.64
N PRO A 183 10.68 22.04 -6.64
CA PRO A 183 11.39 22.70 -7.74
C PRO A 183 12.76 22.04 -7.95
N THR A 184 13.07 21.62 -9.17
CA THR A 184 14.39 21.09 -9.51
C THR A 184 15.36 22.27 -9.67
N VAL A 185 16.42 22.30 -8.85
CA VAL A 185 17.50 23.27 -9.00
C VAL A 185 18.56 22.68 -9.92
N VAL A 186 18.68 23.25 -11.11
CA VAL A 186 19.74 22.87 -12.06
C VAL A 186 20.88 23.85 -11.94
N VAL A 187 22.03 23.36 -11.43
CA VAL A 187 23.28 24.16 -11.35
C VAL A 187 24.14 23.81 -12.54
N GLY A 188 24.37 24.78 -13.41
CA GLY A 188 25.16 24.57 -14.63
C GLY A 188 25.98 25.80 -15.03
N LYS A 189 27.10 25.58 -15.72
CA LYS A 189 28.00 26.64 -16.21
C LYS A 189 27.49 27.39 -17.45
N SER A 190 26.48 26.91 -18.13
CA SER A 190 25.98 27.47 -19.39
C SER A 190 24.45 27.46 -19.43
N GLY A 191 23.86 28.42 -18.77
CA GLY A 191 22.50 28.87 -18.99
C GLY A 191 21.45 27.77 -19.24
N ALA A 192 21.35 26.79 -18.31
CA ALA A 192 20.23 25.85 -18.37
C ALA A 192 18.91 26.60 -18.16
N THR A 193 17.99 26.47 -19.09
CA THR A 193 16.62 26.98 -18.94
C THR A 193 15.80 26.00 -18.10
N SER A 194 14.97 26.53 -17.20
CA SER A 194 14.01 25.69 -16.44
C SER A 194 13.09 24.94 -17.41
N GLY A 195 12.94 23.63 -17.21
CA GLY A 195 12.14 22.78 -18.12
C GLY A 195 10.63 22.91 -17.93
N THR A 196 10.17 23.22 -16.75
CA THR A 196 8.73 23.24 -16.42
C THR A 196 8.41 24.42 -15.53
N GLY A 197 8.15 25.55 -15.82
CA GLY A 197 7.74 26.73 -15.03
C GLY A 197 7.97 26.76 -13.50
N THR A 198 8.17 25.63 -12.87
CA THR A 198 8.49 25.45 -11.42
C THR A 198 9.99 25.20 -11.15
N ASP A 199 10.79 24.91 -12.19
CA ASP A 199 12.21 24.64 -12.05
C ASP A 199 13.01 25.95 -12.04
N THR A 200 13.99 26.06 -11.17
CA THR A 200 14.88 27.22 -11.07
C THR A 200 16.26 26.85 -11.60
N ALA A 201 16.72 27.56 -12.64
CA ALA A 201 18.09 27.44 -13.15
C ALA A 201 18.99 28.47 -12.46
N VAL A 202 20.01 27.99 -11.76
CA VAL A 202 21.06 28.85 -11.16
C VAL A 202 22.31 28.75 -12.01
N GLY A 203 22.55 29.80 -12.81
CA GLY A 203 23.81 29.94 -13.54
C GLY A 203 24.95 30.40 -12.61
N SER A 204 26.11 29.73 -12.65
CA SER A 204 27.30 30.29 -12.06
C SER A 204 27.82 31.43 -13.00
N LYS A 205 27.97 32.61 -12.45
CA LYS A 205 28.73 33.69 -13.12
C LYS A 205 30.20 33.34 -13.27
#